data_73cd9652f71926d8e219c88a2f53d8b6
#
_entry.id   73cd9652f71926d8e219c88a2f53d8b6
#
_cell.length_a   1.000
_cell.length_b   1.000
_cell.length_c   1.000
_cell.angle_alpha   90.00
_cell.angle_beta   90.00
_cell.angle_gamma   90.00
#
_symmetry.space_group_name_H-M   'P 1'
#
loop_
_entity.id
_entity.type
_entity.pdbx_description
1 polymer ?
#
loop_
_entity_poly.entity_id
_entity_poly.type
_entity_poly.pdbx_seq_one_letter_code
_entity_poly.pdbx_strand_id
1 'polypeptide(L)'
;MRLPVFGALAFMAVSAATPIPIAHAADEALTPARDFSGVWTSYRAPGQPGGGAGGPMPRAAPPPFTPEGQRLKDEFTKLATPAGDNPAAYCVQYGMPTMMQSAGGYPIEFIHRPEQLTIIYEVESETRRVYMPGHGIPRDKRLPVRQGYSEGHWEGDTLVVETTDLSDGQDQRGYPHSDQAKIVERIKLTPDAAVGKILDYEATMTDPVYYTAPVSFKKRWMPLKDGHIMAYNCSEEAWLALLDARREQLKAGKPITAKMSDVIDVYK
;
A
#
# COMPACT_ATOMS: atom_id res chain seq x y z
N MET A 1 55.51 -63.89 27.20
CA MET A 1 54.08 -64.04 27.06
C MET A 1 53.52 -62.71 26.65
N ARG A 2 53.29 -62.45 25.34
CA ARG A 2 52.85 -61.15 24.79
C ARG A 2 51.39 -61.35 24.29
N LEU A 3 50.46 -60.61 24.86
CA LEU A 3 49.05 -60.54 24.42
C LEU A 3 48.91 -59.54 23.26
N PRO A 4 48.14 -59.80 22.25
CA PRO A 4 47.86 -58.85 21.17
C PRO A 4 46.71 -57.91 21.57
N VAL A 5 46.92 -56.63 21.28
CA VAL A 5 45.90 -55.56 21.38
C VAL A 5 45.08 -55.57 20.10
N PHE A 6 43.79 -55.89 20.19
CA PHE A 6 42.82 -55.70 19.10
C PHE A 6 42.32 -54.26 19.10
N GLY A 7 42.70 -53.49 18.09
CA GLY A 7 42.13 -52.19 17.85
C GLY A 7 40.80 -52.31 17.10
N ALA A 8 39.74 -51.83 17.71
CA ALA A 8 38.44 -51.73 17.05
C ALA A 8 38.36 -50.45 16.19
N LEU A 9 38.30 -50.59 14.88
CA LEU A 9 37.97 -49.47 13.97
C LEU A 9 36.45 -49.22 14.05
N ALA A 10 36.08 -48.07 14.59
CA ALA A 10 34.72 -47.56 14.51
C ALA A 10 34.51 -46.90 13.14
N PHE A 11 33.66 -47.49 12.29
CA PHE A 11 33.17 -46.86 11.07
C PHE A 11 32.10 -45.82 11.45
N MET A 12 32.40 -44.52 11.35
CA MET A 12 31.39 -43.48 11.35
C MET A 12 30.65 -43.50 10.01
N ALA A 13 29.40 -43.89 10.01
CA ALA A 13 28.50 -43.73 8.87
C ALA A 13 28.11 -42.27 8.74
N VAL A 14 28.65 -41.60 7.72
CA VAL A 14 28.19 -40.24 7.32
C VAL A 14 26.84 -40.42 6.62
N SER A 15 25.76 -40.10 7.30
CA SER A 15 24.44 -39.97 6.67
C SER A 15 24.44 -38.76 5.73
N ALA A 16 24.45 -39.01 4.42
CA ALA A 16 24.22 -37.98 3.42
C ALA A 16 22.75 -37.54 3.55
N ALA A 17 22.52 -36.34 4.06
CA ALA A 17 21.21 -35.68 4.02
C ALA A 17 20.87 -35.41 2.54
N THR A 18 19.88 -36.11 2.01
CA THR A 18 19.30 -35.83 0.71
C THR A 18 18.69 -34.41 0.76
N PRO A 19 19.02 -33.51 -0.17
CA PRO A 19 18.36 -32.21 -0.23
C PRO A 19 16.87 -32.44 -0.50
N ILE A 20 16.01 -31.94 0.39
CA ILE A 20 14.57 -31.89 0.15
C ILE A 20 14.39 -30.92 -1.04
N PRO A 21 13.79 -31.36 -2.16
CA PRO A 21 13.51 -30.45 -3.26
C PRO A 21 12.55 -29.39 -2.71
N ILE A 22 12.95 -28.11 -2.78
CA ILE A 22 12.05 -26.97 -2.60
C ILE A 22 11.10 -27.09 -3.81
N ALA A 23 9.91 -27.65 -3.59
CA ALA A 23 8.86 -27.61 -4.58
C ALA A 23 8.53 -26.12 -4.79
N HIS A 24 8.99 -25.57 -5.91
CA HIS A 24 8.42 -24.33 -6.41
C HIS A 24 6.94 -24.63 -6.59
N ALA A 25 6.08 -23.88 -5.88
CA ALA A 25 4.64 -23.95 -6.14
C ALA A 25 4.49 -23.72 -7.65
N ALA A 26 3.94 -24.70 -8.35
CA ALA A 26 3.68 -24.56 -9.78
C ALA A 26 2.81 -23.31 -9.94
N ASP A 27 3.21 -22.40 -10.86
CA ASP A 27 2.44 -21.20 -11.16
C ASP A 27 1.00 -21.62 -11.46
N GLU A 28 0.09 -21.30 -10.55
CA GLU A 28 -1.31 -21.67 -10.70
C GLU A 28 -1.91 -20.80 -11.81
N ALA A 29 -2.38 -21.43 -12.88
CA ALA A 29 -2.93 -20.73 -14.04
C ALA A 29 -4.08 -19.81 -13.61
N LEU A 30 -4.06 -18.57 -14.10
CA LEU A 30 -5.12 -17.61 -13.84
C LEU A 30 -6.45 -18.09 -14.45
N THR A 31 -7.42 -18.34 -13.60
CA THR A 31 -8.81 -18.60 -14.02
C THR A 31 -9.55 -17.27 -14.22
N PRO A 32 -10.66 -17.23 -14.98
CA PRO A 32 -11.45 -16.01 -15.12
C PRO A 32 -11.92 -15.39 -13.79
N ALA A 33 -12.11 -16.21 -12.75
CA ALA A 33 -12.49 -15.76 -11.40
C ALA A 33 -11.31 -15.13 -10.63
N ARG A 34 -10.08 -15.40 -11.06
CA ARG A 34 -8.85 -14.91 -10.44
C ARG A 34 -8.10 -13.88 -11.29
N ASP A 35 -8.58 -13.60 -12.51
CA ASP A 35 -7.95 -12.62 -13.41
C ASP A 35 -8.49 -11.23 -13.18
N PHE A 36 -7.69 -10.40 -12.49
CA PHE A 36 -7.99 -9.01 -12.20
C PHE A 36 -7.54 -8.06 -13.31
N SER A 37 -6.91 -8.56 -14.38
CA SER A 37 -6.33 -7.74 -15.45
C SER A 37 -7.31 -6.72 -16.02
N GLY A 38 -6.83 -5.52 -16.28
CA GLY A 38 -7.56 -4.41 -16.88
C GLY A 38 -7.55 -3.13 -16.06
N VAL A 39 -8.23 -2.13 -16.61
CA VAL A 39 -8.35 -0.81 -15.99
C VAL A 39 -9.65 -0.72 -15.21
N TRP A 40 -9.56 -0.19 -14.00
CA TRP A 40 -10.65 -0.13 -13.05
C TRP A 40 -10.86 1.29 -12.53
N THR A 41 -12.10 1.63 -12.22
CA THR A 41 -12.47 2.87 -11.56
C THR A 41 -13.33 2.60 -10.33
N SER A 42 -13.51 3.61 -9.48
CA SER A 42 -14.36 3.48 -8.30
C SER A 42 -15.77 3.05 -8.68
N TYR A 43 -16.28 1.98 -8.06
CA TYR A 43 -17.64 1.51 -8.30
C TYR A 43 -18.67 2.58 -7.92
N ARG A 44 -19.67 2.72 -8.80
CA ARG A 44 -20.82 3.58 -8.59
C ARG A 44 -22.08 2.78 -8.86
N ALA A 45 -22.98 2.75 -7.91
CA ALA A 45 -24.27 2.11 -8.14
C ALA A 45 -25.05 2.88 -9.21
N PRO A 46 -25.86 2.20 -10.04
CA PRO A 46 -26.73 2.86 -11.00
C PRO A 46 -27.58 3.95 -10.35
N GLY A 47 -27.64 5.14 -10.96
CA GLY A 47 -28.41 6.28 -10.46
C GLY A 47 -27.72 7.14 -9.40
N GLN A 48 -26.53 6.78 -8.94
CA GLN A 48 -25.75 7.70 -8.12
C GLN A 48 -25.17 8.84 -8.96
N PRO A 49 -25.31 10.12 -8.53
CA PRO A 49 -24.70 11.24 -9.22
C PRO A 49 -23.20 11.01 -9.40
N GLY A 50 -22.68 11.35 -10.56
CA GLY A 50 -21.25 11.33 -10.81
C GLY A 50 -20.55 12.32 -9.87
N GLY A 51 -20.12 11.88 -8.72
CA GLY A 51 -19.17 12.63 -7.90
C GLY A 51 -17.84 12.62 -8.63
N GLY A 52 -17.35 13.79 -9.08
CA GLY A 52 -15.95 13.93 -9.46
C GLY A 52 -15.06 13.50 -8.31
N ALA A 53 -13.77 13.33 -8.56
CA ALA A 53 -12.78 13.14 -7.52
C ALA A 53 -13.04 14.13 -6.39
N GLY A 54 -13.50 13.68 -5.21
CA GLY A 54 -13.71 14.57 -4.07
C GLY A 54 -15.15 14.80 -3.61
N GLY A 55 -16.14 14.03 -4.05
CA GLY A 55 -17.45 14.05 -3.38
C GLY A 55 -17.29 13.69 -1.90
N PRO A 56 -18.02 14.38 -0.97
CA PRO A 56 -17.88 14.12 0.46
C PRO A 56 -18.20 12.66 0.77
N MET A 57 -17.17 11.88 1.08
CA MET A 57 -17.36 10.57 1.68
C MET A 57 -17.99 10.77 3.07
N PRO A 58 -18.90 9.89 3.49
CA PRO A 58 -19.37 9.92 4.86
C PRO A 58 -18.14 9.98 5.78
N ARG A 59 -18.13 10.93 6.70
CA ARG A 59 -17.01 11.11 7.63
C ARG A 59 -16.97 9.88 8.54
N ALA A 60 -16.11 8.95 8.24
CA ALA A 60 -15.84 7.83 9.13
C ALA A 60 -15.40 8.36 10.49
N ALA A 61 -15.71 7.64 11.56
CA ALA A 61 -15.18 7.97 12.87
C ALA A 61 -13.66 8.06 12.80
N PRO A 62 -13.02 8.97 13.57
CA PRO A 62 -11.57 9.03 13.63
C PRO A 62 -11.00 7.65 13.99
N PRO A 63 -9.88 7.23 13.37
CA PRO A 63 -9.23 6.01 13.78
C PRO A 63 -8.84 6.02 15.25
N PRO A 64 -8.77 4.86 15.92
CA PRO A 64 -8.43 4.75 17.33
C PRO A 64 -6.92 4.98 17.55
N PHE A 65 -6.49 6.21 17.53
CA PHE A 65 -5.08 6.56 17.70
C PHE A 65 -4.56 6.28 19.10
N THR A 66 -3.27 5.93 19.20
CA THR A 66 -2.49 6.08 20.43
C THR A 66 -2.27 7.57 20.72
N PRO A 67 -1.81 7.96 21.93
CA PRO A 67 -1.42 9.34 22.20
C PRO A 67 -0.40 9.90 21.20
N GLU A 68 0.57 9.08 20.75
CA GLU A 68 1.57 9.50 19.77
C GLU A 68 0.96 9.64 18.36
N GLY A 69 0.11 8.70 17.94
CA GLY A 69 -0.62 8.82 16.68
C GLY A 69 -1.49 10.07 16.61
N GLN A 70 -2.18 10.41 17.72
CA GLN A 70 -2.96 11.64 17.83
C GLN A 70 -2.06 12.89 17.77
N ARG A 71 -0.91 12.88 18.45
CA ARG A 71 0.05 13.99 18.41
C ARG A 71 0.52 14.29 16.99
N LEU A 72 0.90 13.25 16.23
CA LEU A 72 1.32 13.41 14.83
C LEU A 72 0.18 13.94 13.95
N LYS A 73 -1.05 13.44 14.15
CA LYS A 73 -2.24 13.93 13.44
C LYS A 73 -2.51 15.41 13.74
N ASP A 74 -2.36 15.83 14.99
CA ASP A 74 -2.58 17.21 15.42
C ASP A 74 -1.48 18.15 14.86
N GLU A 75 -0.24 17.68 14.83
CA GLU A 75 0.88 18.40 14.23
C GLU A 75 0.64 18.61 12.73
N PHE A 76 0.28 17.56 11.99
CA PHE A 76 -0.08 17.67 10.58
C PHE A 76 -1.22 18.67 10.37
N THR A 77 -2.24 18.61 11.20
CA THR A 77 -3.38 19.52 11.11
C THR A 77 -2.96 20.98 11.32
N LYS A 78 -2.04 21.25 12.24
CA LYS A 78 -1.49 22.61 12.46
C LYS A 78 -0.66 23.09 11.26
N LEU A 79 0.04 22.19 10.58
CA LEU A 79 0.89 22.55 9.45
C LEU A 79 0.12 22.71 8.13
N ALA A 80 -0.83 21.84 7.85
CA ALA A 80 -1.53 21.79 6.56
C ALA A 80 -2.88 22.52 6.57
N THR A 81 -3.66 22.40 7.64
CA THR A 81 -5.05 22.86 7.68
C THR A 81 -5.25 24.37 7.75
N PRO A 82 -4.38 25.19 8.39
CA PRO A 82 -4.60 26.65 8.44
C PRO A 82 -4.72 27.30 7.06
N ALA A 83 -4.05 26.75 6.06
CA ALA A 83 -4.10 27.23 4.69
C ALA A 83 -5.08 26.45 3.80
N GLY A 84 -5.72 25.39 4.33
CA GLY A 84 -6.59 24.52 3.56
C GLY A 84 -5.86 23.67 2.53
N ASP A 85 -4.56 23.47 2.70
CA ASP A 85 -3.75 22.72 1.74
C ASP A 85 -4.10 21.23 1.76
N ASN A 86 -4.11 20.65 0.56
CA ASN A 86 -4.23 19.23 0.36
C ASN A 86 -2.90 18.68 -0.17
N PRO A 87 -2.17 17.84 0.57
CA PRO A 87 -0.91 17.25 0.12
C PRO A 87 -1.00 16.58 -1.26
N ALA A 88 -2.15 15.98 -1.59
CA ALA A 88 -2.40 15.38 -2.90
C ALA A 88 -2.24 16.37 -4.06
N ALA A 89 -2.56 17.64 -3.84
CA ALA A 89 -2.38 18.68 -4.86
C ALA A 89 -0.89 19.02 -5.09
N TYR A 90 -0.01 18.52 -4.23
CA TYR A 90 1.42 18.76 -4.24
C TYR A 90 2.23 17.46 -4.38
N CYS A 91 1.65 16.47 -5.02
CA CYS A 91 2.34 15.24 -5.39
C CYS A 91 2.85 14.38 -4.24
N VAL A 92 2.31 14.59 -3.05
CA VAL A 92 2.62 13.68 -1.93
C VAL A 92 1.95 12.35 -2.20
N GLN A 93 2.77 11.34 -2.44
CA GLN A 93 2.31 9.99 -2.71
C GLN A 93 1.42 9.46 -1.59
N TYR A 94 0.33 8.79 -1.98
CA TYR A 94 -0.62 8.23 -1.03
C TYR A 94 -0.04 7.09 -0.20
N GLY A 95 0.72 6.20 -0.84
CA GLY A 95 1.16 4.99 -0.20
C GLY A 95 0.03 4.05 0.24
N MET A 96 0.41 2.94 0.87
CA MET A 96 -0.57 2.03 1.46
C MET A 96 -0.94 2.45 2.90
N PRO A 97 -2.18 2.22 3.36
CA PRO A 97 -3.33 1.62 2.66
C PRO A 97 -4.15 2.60 1.82
N THR A 98 -3.84 3.89 1.85
CA THR A 98 -4.70 4.95 1.32
C THR A 98 -4.87 4.86 -0.19
N MET A 99 -3.86 4.41 -0.92
CA MET A 99 -3.91 4.28 -2.37
C MET A 99 -5.04 3.33 -2.81
N MET A 100 -5.19 2.18 -2.18
CA MET A 100 -6.28 1.25 -2.49
C MET A 100 -7.66 1.73 -2.05
N GLN A 101 -7.74 2.64 -1.08
CA GLN A 101 -9.02 3.19 -0.64
C GLN A 101 -9.54 4.28 -1.58
N SER A 102 -8.67 5.11 -2.09
CA SER A 102 -9.03 6.35 -2.76
C SER A 102 -8.53 6.44 -4.19
N ALA A 103 -7.26 6.14 -4.43
CA ALA A 103 -6.56 6.41 -5.69
C ALA A 103 -6.89 7.83 -6.24
N GLY A 104 -7.17 8.79 -5.35
CA GLY A 104 -7.58 10.15 -5.72
C GLY A 104 -8.84 10.26 -6.60
N GLY A 105 -9.55 9.15 -6.82
CA GLY A 105 -10.66 9.05 -7.78
C GLY A 105 -10.22 8.76 -9.21
N TYR A 106 -8.93 8.59 -9.43
CA TYR A 106 -8.32 8.23 -10.71
C TYR A 106 -8.42 6.73 -10.99
N PRO A 107 -8.29 6.29 -12.26
CA PRO A 107 -8.23 4.88 -12.61
C PRO A 107 -7.00 4.18 -12.01
N ILE A 108 -7.14 2.85 -11.89
CA ILE A 108 -6.05 1.95 -11.57
C ILE A 108 -6.01 0.83 -12.61
N GLU A 109 -4.82 0.32 -12.92
CA GLU A 109 -4.64 -0.81 -13.82
C GLU A 109 -4.04 -1.98 -13.08
N PHE A 110 -4.64 -3.15 -13.27
CA PHE A 110 -4.10 -4.42 -12.80
C PHE A 110 -3.47 -5.16 -13.99
N ILE A 111 -2.18 -5.46 -13.86
CA ILE A 111 -1.46 -6.36 -14.75
C ILE A 111 -1.21 -7.64 -13.96
N HIS A 112 -2.01 -8.65 -14.21
CA HIS A 112 -1.97 -9.89 -13.46
C HIS A 112 -1.23 -10.99 -14.23
N ARG A 113 -0.21 -11.55 -13.59
CA ARG A 113 0.56 -12.71 -14.03
C ARG A 113 0.55 -13.76 -12.91
N PRO A 114 0.81 -15.03 -13.22
CA PRO A 114 0.87 -16.08 -12.17
C PRO A 114 1.85 -15.75 -11.04
N GLU A 115 2.99 -15.18 -11.37
CA GLU A 115 4.07 -14.85 -10.42
C GLU A 115 3.89 -13.53 -9.68
N GLN A 116 3.06 -12.61 -10.24
CA GLN A 116 2.98 -11.24 -9.71
C GLN A 116 1.71 -10.51 -10.16
N LEU A 117 1.07 -9.82 -9.24
CA LEU A 117 0.11 -8.78 -9.55
C LEU A 117 0.79 -7.41 -9.47
N THR A 118 0.82 -6.68 -10.59
CA THR A 118 1.25 -5.29 -10.63
C THR A 118 0.05 -4.38 -10.68
N ILE A 119 -0.01 -3.40 -9.79
CA ILE A 119 -1.07 -2.40 -9.73
C ILE A 119 -0.43 -1.05 -10.07
N ILE A 120 -0.90 -0.43 -11.15
CA ILE A 120 -0.49 0.91 -11.57
C ILE A 120 -1.61 1.87 -11.21
N TYR A 121 -1.29 2.89 -10.45
CA TYR A 121 -2.20 3.98 -10.11
C TYR A 121 -1.91 5.17 -11.01
N GLU A 122 -2.93 5.70 -11.68
CA GLU A 122 -2.75 6.89 -12.51
C GLU A 122 -2.28 8.07 -11.67
N VAL A 123 -2.94 8.30 -10.52
CA VAL A 123 -2.53 9.36 -9.61
C VAL A 123 -1.09 9.15 -9.15
N GLU A 124 -0.28 10.18 -9.30
CA GLU A 124 1.14 10.23 -8.87
C GLU A 124 2.03 9.15 -9.52
N SER A 125 1.52 8.47 -10.57
CA SER A 125 2.23 7.40 -11.30
C SER A 125 2.79 6.32 -10.37
N GLU A 126 2.11 6.03 -9.26
CA GLU A 126 2.54 5.02 -8.31
C GLU A 126 2.40 3.60 -8.88
N THR A 127 3.30 2.72 -8.49
CA THR A 127 3.26 1.31 -8.88
C THR A 127 3.47 0.44 -7.65
N ARG A 128 2.59 -0.55 -7.46
CA ARG A 128 2.70 -1.55 -6.40
C ARG A 128 2.84 -2.94 -7.01
N ARG A 129 3.69 -3.77 -6.40
CA ARG A 129 3.86 -5.18 -6.78
C ARG A 129 3.43 -6.08 -5.62
N VAL A 130 2.57 -7.04 -5.92
CA VAL A 130 2.20 -8.14 -5.02
C VAL A 130 2.84 -9.41 -5.57
N TYR A 131 3.79 -9.95 -4.83
CA TYR A 131 4.51 -11.15 -5.22
C TYR A 131 3.74 -12.40 -4.80
N MET A 132 3.61 -13.36 -5.72
CA MET A 132 2.99 -14.64 -5.44
C MET A 132 3.99 -15.59 -4.75
N PRO A 133 3.55 -16.72 -4.15
CA PRO A 133 4.41 -17.59 -3.37
C PRO A 133 5.63 -18.07 -4.17
N GLY A 134 6.82 -17.94 -3.60
CA GLY A 134 8.08 -18.33 -4.24
C GLY A 134 8.73 -17.27 -5.14
N HIS A 135 8.04 -16.16 -5.43
CA HIS A 135 8.54 -15.09 -6.33
C HIS A 135 8.94 -13.80 -5.60
N GLY A 136 8.86 -13.81 -4.28
CA GLY A 136 9.15 -12.63 -3.47
C GLY A 136 10.63 -12.30 -3.32
N ILE A 137 10.89 -11.06 -2.89
CA ILE A 137 12.24 -10.59 -2.55
C ILE A 137 12.62 -11.13 -1.16
N PRO A 138 13.81 -11.69 -0.96
CA PRO A 138 14.30 -12.10 0.37
C PRO A 138 14.23 -10.94 1.38
N ARG A 139 13.84 -11.26 2.62
CA ARG A 139 13.57 -10.24 3.66
C ARG A 139 14.78 -9.33 3.94
N ASP A 140 15.98 -9.86 3.91
CA ASP A 140 17.23 -9.14 4.11
C ASP A 140 17.58 -8.15 2.98
N LYS A 141 16.81 -8.17 1.88
CA LYS A 141 16.96 -7.28 0.72
C LYS A 141 15.80 -6.30 0.56
N ARG A 142 14.82 -6.34 1.46
CA ARG A 142 13.67 -5.43 1.42
C ARG A 142 14.05 -4.11 2.06
N LEU A 143 13.56 -3.02 1.48
CA LEU A 143 13.69 -1.67 2.03
C LEU A 143 12.29 -1.14 2.36
N PRO A 144 12.10 -0.48 3.50
CA PRO A 144 10.84 0.21 3.80
C PRO A 144 10.54 1.26 2.75
N VAL A 145 9.33 1.20 2.19
CA VAL A 145 8.84 2.16 1.19
C VAL A 145 7.37 2.50 1.46
N ARG A 146 6.83 3.58 0.88
CA ARG A 146 5.44 4.00 1.09
C ARG A 146 4.40 2.95 0.68
N GLN A 147 4.69 2.16 -0.35
CA GLN A 147 3.80 1.06 -0.79
C GLN A 147 3.97 -0.21 0.04
N GLY A 148 5.02 -0.28 0.86
CA GLY A 148 5.40 -1.49 1.58
C GLY A 148 5.84 -2.60 0.64
N TYR A 149 6.06 -3.76 1.23
CA TYR A 149 6.33 -5.00 0.51
C TYR A 149 5.12 -5.94 0.64
N SER A 150 4.59 -6.39 -0.49
CA SER A 150 3.34 -7.15 -0.54
C SER A 150 3.57 -8.56 -1.07
N GLU A 151 3.07 -9.56 -0.32
CA GLU A 151 3.03 -10.96 -0.73
C GLU A 151 1.57 -11.42 -0.77
N GLY A 152 1.19 -12.14 -1.82
CA GLY A 152 -0.17 -12.62 -2.02
C GLY A 152 -0.24 -14.13 -2.08
N HIS A 153 -1.40 -14.69 -1.74
CA HIS A 153 -1.74 -16.09 -1.98
C HIS A 153 -3.24 -16.23 -2.20
N TRP A 154 -3.63 -17.32 -2.83
CA TRP A 154 -5.04 -17.60 -3.11
C TRP A 154 -5.72 -18.41 -2.00
N GLU A 155 -6.87 -17.94 -1.55
CA GLU A 155 -7.84 -18.70 -0.75
C GLU A 155 -9.12 -18.89 -1.58
N GLY A 156 -9.23 -19.98 -2.30
CA GLY A 156 -10.27 -20.15 -3.34
C GLY A 156 -10.13 -19.06 -4.39
N ASP A 157 -11.18 -18.29 -4.66
CA ASP A 157 -11.18 -17.18 -5.62
C ASP A 157 -10.87 -15.82 -4.97
N THR A 158 -10.38 -15.80 -3.74
CA THR A 158 -9.97 -14.59 -3.03
C THR A 158 -8.46 -14.50 -2.98
N LEU A 159 -7.88 -13.42 -3.51
CA LEU A 159 -6.49 -13.08 -3.30
C LEU A 159 -6.35 -12.44 -1.91
N VAL A 160 -5.56 -13.07 -1.05
CA VAL A 160 -5.17 -12.51 0.25
C VAL A 160 -3.79 -11.92 0.09
N VAL A 161 -3.62 -10.65 0.47
CA VAL A 161 -2.35 -9.94 0.37
C VAL A 161 -1.94 -9.46 1.76
N GLU A 162 -0.72 -9.78 2.14
CA GLU A 162 -0.07 -9.24 3.33
C GLU A 162 0.98 -8.21 2.92
N THR A 163 0.90 -7.01 3.50
CA THR A 163 1.86 -5.93 3.27
C THR A 163 2.57 -5.55 4.55
N THR A 164 3.89 -5.57 4.51
CA THR A 164 4.82 -5.17 5.57
C THR A 164 5.87 -4.20 5.02
N ASP A 165 6.89 -3.90 5.79
CA ASP A 165 8.01 -3.05 5.37
C ASP A 165 7.54 -1.68 4.82
N LEU A 166 6.49 -1.12 5.43
CA LEU A 166 6.05 0.24 5.18
C LEU A 166 7.09 1.22 5.74
N SER A 167 7.39 2.29 5.02
CA SER A 167 8.16 3.40 5.61
C SER A 167 7.30 4.13 6.64
N ASP A 168 7.91 4.60 7.73
CA ASP A 168 7.23 5.49 8.67
C ASP A 168 6.78 6.77 7.94
N GLY A 169 5.54 7.18 8.15
CA GLY A 169 4.98 8.32 7.44
C GLY A 169 3.54 8.64 7.79
N GLN A 170 2.96 9.55 7.02
CA GLN A 170 1.56 9.96 7.15
C GLN A 170 0.90 9.98 5.78
N ASP A 171 -0.39 9.61 5.75
CA ASP A 171 -1.21 9.79 4.56
C ASP A 171 -1.60 11.27 4.36
N GLN A 172 -2.28 11.57 3.28
CA GLN A 172 -2.72 12.93 2.95
C GLN A 172 -3.71 13.55 3.93
N ARG A 173 -4.30 12.73 4.79
CA ARG A 173 -5.15 13.19 5.90
C ARG A 173 -4.36 13.39 7.17
N GLY A 174 -3.06 13.12 7.15
CA GLY A 174 -2.18 13.15 8.30
C GLY A 174 -2.35 11.94 9.22
N TYR A 175 -2.90 10.82 8.73
CA TYR A 175 -3.00 9.59 9.50
C TYR A 175 -1.65 8.88 9.44
N PRO A 176 -0.99 8.66 10.59
CA PRO A 176 0.32 8.05 10.62
C PRO A 176 0.26 6.54 10.38
N HIS A 177 1.35 5.98 9.88
CA HIS A 177 1.66 4.57 9.93
C HIS A 177 3.16 4.41 10.22
N SER A 178 3.50 3.42 11.05
CA SER A 178 4.87 3.09 11.39
C SER A 178 5.45 2.01 10.49
N ASP A 179 6.75 1.74 10.65
CA ASP A 179 7.43 0.61 10.04
C ASP A 179 7.00 -0.76 10.63
N GLN A 180 6.24 -0.75 11.75
CA GLN A 180 5.63 -1.94 12.34
C GLN A 180 4.20 -2.19 11.83
N ALA A 181 3.70 -1.32 10.97
CA ALA A 181 2.38 -1.50 10.39
C ALA A 181 2.32 -2.74 9.49
N LYS A 182 1.23 -3.47 9.62
CA LYS A 182 0.90 -4.62 8.78
C LYS A 182 -0.50 -4.44 8.21
N ILE A 183 -0.64 -4.69 6.91
CA ILE A 183 -1.94 -4.63 6.23
C ILE A 183 -2.25 -6.03 5.69
N VAL A 184 -3.45 -6.50 5.96
CA VAL A 184 -4.01 -7.72 5.35
C VAL A 184 -5.18 -7.32 4.49
N GLU A 185 -5.13 -7.69 3.22
CA GLU A 185 -6.13 -7.35 2.20
C GLU A 185 -6.78 -8.61 1.66
N ARG A 186 -8.04 -8.49 1.27
CA ARG A 186 -8.81 -9.53 0.60
C ARG A 186 -9.45 -8.95 -0.65
N ILE A 187 -9.10 -9.50 -1.79
CA ILE A 187 -9.51 -9.00 -3.11
C ILE A 187 -10.23 -10.11 -3.85
N LYS A 188 -11.44 -9.84 -4.33
CA LYS A 188 -12.26 -10.84 -5.00
C LYS A 188 -13.07 -10.23 -6.14
N LEU A 189 -13.18 -10.95 -7.26
CA LEU A 189 -14.15 -10.64 -8.30
C LEU A 189 -15.53 -11.18 -7.92
N THR A 190 -16.53 -10.32 -8.04
CA THR A 190 -17.93 -10.66 -7.76
C THR A 190 -18.78 -10.29 -8.99
N PRO A 191 -19.70 -11.15 -9.47
CA PRO A 191 -20.62 -10.79 -10.52
C PRO A 191 -21.49 -9.59 -10.13
N ASP A 192 -21.73 -8.69 -11.09
CA ASP A 192 -22.61 -7.53 -10.91
C ASP A 192 -23.51 -7.36 -12.13
N ALA A 193 -24.81 -7.22 -11.93
CA ALA A 193 -25.80 -7.17 -13.02
C ALA A 193 -25.69 -5.90 -13.89
N ALA A 194 -25.16 -4.80 -13.35
CA ALA A 194 -25.09 -3.53 -14.07
C ALA A 194 -23.80 -3.36 -14.87
N VAL A 195 -22.66 -3.85 -14.31
CA VAL A 195 -21.31 -3.62 -14.86
C VAL A 195 -20.58 -4.92 -15.21
N GLY A 196 -21.26 -6.08 -15.09
CA GLY A 196 -20.75 -7.41 -15.38
C GLY A 196 -19.96 -8.01 -14.20
N LYS A 197 -18.99 -7.32 -13.69
CA LYS A 197 -18.20 -7.73 -12.53
C LYS A 197 -17.72 -6.51 -11.72
N ILE A 198 -17.50 -6.71 -10.44
CA ILE A 198 -16.85 -5.75 -9.54
C ILE A 198 -15.68 -6.42 -8.84
N LEU A 199 -14.72 -5.63 -8.46
CA LEU A 199 -13.63 -6.04 -7.58
C LEU A 199 -13.99 -5.57 -6.16
N ASP A 200 -14.37 -6.52 -5.31
CA ASP A 200 -14.56 -6.26 -3.88
C ASP A 200 -13.19 -6.27 -3.20
N TYR A 201 -12.92 -5.24 -2.43
CA TYR A 201 -11.68 -5.03 -1.68
C TYR A 201 -12.00 -4.76 -0.22
N GLU A 202 -11.40 -5.53 0.64
CA GLU A 202 -11.41 -5.33 2.08
C GLU A 202 -9.97 -5.36 2.60
N ALA A 203 -9.65 -4.48 3.54
CA ALA A 203 -8.34 -4.47 4.19
C ALA A 203 -8.46 -4.16 5.68
N THR A 204 -7.51 -4.69 6.44
CA THR A 204 -7.32 -4.37 7.85
C THR A 204 -5.86 -4.05 8.09
N MET A 205 -5.61 -2.86 8.64
CA MET A 205 -4.29 -2.44 9.10
C MET A 205 -4.19 -2.59 10.60
N THR A 206 -3.10 -3.16 11.07
CA THR A 206 -2.67 -3.16 12.47
C THR A 206 -1.36 -2.40 12.58
N ASP A 207 -1.27 -1.47 13.50
CA ASP A 207 -0.06 -0.71 13.76
C ASP A 207 -0.01 -0.39 15.28
N PRO A 208 0.77 -1.13 16.05
CA PRO A 208 0.78 -1.00 17.51
C PRO A 208 1.40 0.31 18.00
N VAL A 209 2.12 1.03 17.13
CA VAL A 209 2.74 2.31 17.48
C VAL A 209 1.72 3.44 17.48
N TYR A 210 0.87 3.51 16.45
CA TYR A 210 0.00 4.65 16.25
C TYR A 210 -1.49 4.36 16.44
N TYR A 211 -1.90 3.09 16.58
CA TYR A 211 -3.30 2.71 16.75
C TYR A 211 -3.52 1.75 17.92
N THR A 212 -4.56 1.99 18.70
CA THR A 212 -4.96 1.13 19.84
C THR A 212 -5.79 -0.08 19.42
N ALA A 213 -6.29 -0.11 18.20
CA ALA A 213 -7.06 -1.20 17.60
C ALA A 213 -6.87 -1.25 16.09
N PRO A 214 -7.12 -2.40 15.44
CA PRO A 214 -7.08 -2.52 13.99
C PRO A 214 -8.05 -1.56 13.30
N VAL A 215 -7.65 -1.06 12.12
CA VAL A 215 -8.46 -0.18 11.26
C VAL A 215 -8.81 -0.92 9.98
N SER A 216 -10.10 -1.04 9.67
CA SER A 216 -10.58 -1.76 8.50
C SER A 216 -11.17 -0.83 7.46
N PHE A 217 -11.01 -1.18 6.19
CA PHE A 217 -11.47 -0.43 5.03
C PHE A 217 -12.17 -1.35 4.05
N LYS A 218 -13.13 -0.79 3.29
CA LYS A 218 -13.78 -1.48 2.18
C LYS A 218 -13.86 -0.57 0.98
N LYS A 219 -13.64 -1.13 -0.20
CA LYS A 219 -13.76 -0.42 -1.47
C LYS A 219 -14.30 -1.36 -2.52
N ARG A 220 -14.98 -0.79 -3.52
CA ARG A 220 -15.39 -1.49 -4.72
C ARG A 220 -14.87 -0.78 -5.94
N TRP A 221 -14.44 -1.58 -6.89
CA TRP A 221 -13.98 -1.10 -8.17
C TRP A 221 -14.82 -1.76 -9.28
N MET A 222 -15.07 -1.03 -10.36
CA MET A 222 -15.73 -1.55 -11.56
C MET A 222 -14.81 -1.40 -12.75
N PRO A 223 -14.92 -2.29 -13.78
CA PRO A 223 -14.16 -2.14 -15.00
C PRO A 223 -14.41 -0.77 -15.64
N LEU A 224 -13.35 -0.11 -16.08
CA LEU A 224 -13.42 1.09 -16.91
C LEU A 224 -13.30 0.65 -18.37
N LYS A 225 -14.45 0.51 -19.05
CA LYS A 225 -14.48 0.11 -20.46
C LYS A 225 -13.72 1.12 -21.31
N ASP A 226 -12.83 0.62 -22.16
CA ASP A 226 -11.97 1.43 -23.04
C ASP A 226 -11.12 2.46 -22.27
N GLY A 227 -10.90 2.21 -20.96
CA GLY A 227 -10.10 3.06 -20.09
C GLY A 227 -8.61 2.90 -20.31
N HIS A 228 -7.88 3.96 -20.05
CA HIS A 228 -6.42 4.01 -20.12
C HIS A 228 -5.86 4.65 -18.86
N ILE A 229 -4.64 4.27 -18.48
CA ILE A 229 -3.85 4.98 -17.50
C ILE A 229 -3.11 6.11 -18.22
N MET A 230 -3.33 7.34 -17.75
CA MET A 230 -2.71 8.54 -18.30
C MET A 230 -1.38 8.83 -17.58
N ALA A 231 -0.50 9.57 -18.24
CA ALA A 231 0.71 10.06 -17.58
C ALA A 231 0.35 11.11 -16.52
N TYR A 232 0.94 10.99 -15.35
CA TYR A 232 0.77 11.92 -14.24
C TYR A 232 2.15 12.50 -13.86
N ASN A 233 2.40 13.74 -14.24
CA ASN A 233 3.67 14.41 -13.98
C ASN A 233 3.57 15.23 -12.70
N CYS A 234 4.35 14.85 -11.70
CA CYS A 234 4.24 15.42 -10.38
C CYS A 234 5.56 15.33 -9.58
N SER A 235 5.80 16.28 -8.65
CA SER A 235 6.95 16.28 -7.72
C SER A 235 6.53 16.77 -6.34
N GLU A 236 6.94 16.08 -5.27
CA GLU A 236 6.63 16.47 -3.88
C GLU A 236 7.61 17.50 -3.28
N GLU A 237 8.66 17.86 -3.99
CA GLU A 237 9.71 18.76 -3.47
C GLU A 237 9.14 20.09 -2.98
N ALA A 238 8.17 20.63 -3.70
CA ALA A 238 7.52 21.88 -3.33
C ALA A 238 6.73 21.78 -2.02
N TRP A 239 6.07 20.65 -1.78
CA TRP A 239 5.39 20.40 -0.52
C TRP A 239 6.35 20.35 0.66
N LEU A 240 7.46 19.64 0.51
CA LEU A 240 8.49 19.55 1.55
C LEU A 240 9.06 20.92 1.89
N ALA A 241 9.39 21.73 0.88
CA ALA A 241 9.88 23.10 1.07
C ALA A 241 8.85 23.98 1.81
N LEU A 242 7.56 23.85 1.47
CA LEU A 242 6.49 24.58 2.15
C LEU A 242 6.36 24.17 3.63
N LEU A 243 6.42 22.88 3.93
CA LEU A 243 6.37 22.39 5.30
C LEU A 243 7.56 22.90 6.11
N ASP A 244 8.75 22.92 5.54
CA ASP A 244 9.94 23.42 6.23
C ASP A 244 9.83 24.93 6.52
N ALA A 245 9.38 25.73 5.57
CA ALA A 245 9.13 27.15 5.80
C ALA A 245 8.11 27.39 6.95
N ARG A 246 7.06 26.59 7.00
CA ARG A 246 6.04 26.65 8.07
C ARG A 246 6.57 26.19 9.43
N ARG A 247 7.39 25.15 9.46
CA ARG A 247 8.07 24.70 10.69
C ARG A 247 8.96 25.79 11.27
N GLU A 248 9.70 26.52 10.43
CA GLU A 248 10.52 27.64 10.89
C GLU A 248 9.66 28.79 11.43
N GLN A 249 8.53 29.10 10.83
CA GLN A 249 7.57 30.07 11.38
C GLN A 249 7.06 29.65 12.76
N LEU A 250 6.70 28.37 12.94
CA LEU A 250 6.26 27.85 14.24
C LEU A 250 7.36 27.92 15.29
N LYS A 251 8.59 27.51 14.96
CA LYS A 251 9.76 27.62 15.87
C LYS A 251 10.01 29.06 16.32
N ALA A 252 9.79 30.03 15.42
CA ALA A 252 9.95 31.44 15.72
C ALA A 252 8.73 32.06 16.46
N GLY A 253 7.72 31.27 16.82
CA GLY A 253 6.49 31.76 17.46
C GLY A 253 5.64 32.66 16.55
N LYS A 254 5.83 32.57 15.23
CA LYS A 254 5.09 33.33 14.24
C LYS A 254 3.86 32.55 13.73
N PRO A 255 2.80 33.26 13.30
CA PRO A 255 1.68 32.63 12.63
C PRO A 255 2.14 32.00 11.30
N ILE A 256 1.48 30.91 10.91
CA ILE A 256 1.74 30.26 9.63
C ILE A 256 1.12 31.12 8.52
N THR A 257 1.96 31.70 7.68
CA THR A 257 1.58 32.52 6.52
C THR A 257 2.21 32.04 5.22
N ALA A 258 3.25 31.18 5.30
CA ALA A 258 3.92 30.68 4.10
C ALA A 258 2.95 29.93 3.19
N LYS A 259 2.98 30.29 1.90
CA LYS A 259 2.18 29.70 0.83
C LYS A 259 3.08 29.02 -0.18
N MET A 260 2.50 28.20 -1.05
CA MET A 260 3.23 27.51 -2.11
C MET A 260 4.01 28.49 -3.01
N SER A 261 3.41 29.61 -3.36
CA SER A 261 4.07 30.67 -4.15
C SER A 261 5.35 31.26 -3.53
N ASP A 262 5.53 31.06 -2.22
CA ASP A 262 6.69 31.61 -1.50
C ASP A 262 7.90 30.66 -1.56
N VAL A 263 7.67 29.40 -1.91
CA VAL A 263 8.69 28.35 -1.90
C VAL A 263 8.98 27.76 -3.29
N ILE A 264 8.09 27.99 -4.25
CA ILE A 264 8.31 27.58 -5.65
C ILE A 264 8.61 28.81 -6.49
N ASP A 265 9.83 28.89 -6.96
CA ASP A 265 10.24 29.83 -8.03
C ASP A 265 10.35 29.04 -9.36
N VAL A 266 9.23 28.44 -9.80
CA VAL A 266 9.23 27.43 -10.88
C VAL A 266 9.22 28.07 -12.26
N TYR A 267 9.01 29.40 -12.40
CA TYR A 267 8.80 30.05 -13.69
C TYR A 267 9.42 31.45 -13.81
N LYS A 268 10.54 31.70 -13.15
CA LYS A 268 11.35 32.89 -13.43
C LYS A 268 12.55 32.58 -14.32
#